data_17abe152e7fd24eac0fbb8d0f71f6941
#
_entry.id   17abe152e7fd24eac0fbb8d0f71f6941
#
_cell.length_a   1.000
_cell.length_b   1.000
_cell.length_c   1.000
_cell.angle_alpha   90.00
_cell.angle_beta   90.00
_cell.angle_gamma   90.00
#
_symmetry.space_group_name_H-M   'P 1'
#
loop_
_entity.id
_entity.type
_entity.pdbx_description
1 polymer ?
#
loop_
_entity_poly.entity_id
_entity_poly.type
_entity_poly.pdbx_seq_one_letter_code
_entity_poly.pdbx_strand_id
1 'polypeptide(L)'
;MAHEQHTYICIDLKTFYASVECVDRGLDPLTTNLVVADESRGRTTICLAITQAMKDLGIHNRCRLFEIPDGIDYIKAVPRMQHYMEVSAQIYGIYLEYVSPQDVHVYSIDECFIDVTPYLDLYHTDAEGFACMLRDEVLARTGITATVGIGPNLFQAKVALDITAKHVPSRIGILDDETFRKEIWPHRPITDIWGIGPGVAARLEKYGVYDLMGVAALDENLLYDELGVNAEYLIDHAFGREPTTIADIQAYRPQATSTTTGQVLSKGYAYEQAYT
;
A
#
# COMPACT_ATOMS: atom_id res chain seq x y z
N MET A 1 -14.84 -25.13 -15.01
CA MET A 1 -13.40 -24.99 -15.22
C MET A 1 -12.80 -24.87 -13.85
N ALA A 2 -11.82 -25.69 -13.47
CA ALA A 2 -11.11 -25.50 -12.21
C ALA A 2 -10.45 -24.12 -12.27
N HIS A 3 -10.71 -23.23 -11.33
CA HIS A 3 -9.96 -22.00 -11.20
C HIS A 3 -8.51 -22.40 -10.96
N GLU A 4 -7.62 -21.96 -11.83
CA GLU A 4 -6.19 -22.11 -11.64
C GLU A 4 -5.85 -21.42 -10.30
N GLN A 5 -5.21 -22.13 -9.41
CA GLN A 5 -4.92 -21.62 -8.07
C GLN A 5 -3.70 -20.71 -8.18
N HIS A 6 -3.92 -19.40 -8.15
CA HIS A 6 -2.85 -18.42 -8.15
C HIS A 6 -2.28 -18.18 -6.76
N THR A 7 -1.05 -17.70 -6.73
CA THR A 7 -0.40 -17.19 -5.53
C THR A 7 0.18 -15.82 -5.86
N TYR A 8 -0.34 -14.80 -5.18
CA TYR A 8 0.10 -13.42 -5.35
C TYR A 8 0.91 -12.97 -4.15
N ILE A 9 1.92 -12.15 -4.41
CA ILE A 9 2.58 -11.36 -3.38
C ILE A 9 2.30 -9.88 -3.62
N CYS A 10 2.14 -9.12 -2.54
CA CYS A 10 2.08 -7.67 -2.54
C CYS A 10 3.28 -7.16 -1.75
N ILE A 11 4.15 -6.35 -2.36
CA ILE A 11 5.37 -5.82 -1.76
C ILE A 11 5.22 -4.32 -1.57
N ASP A 12 5.49 -3.81 -0.35
CA ASP A 12 5.49 -2.39 0.01
C ASP A 12 6.87 -1.99 0.53
N LEU A 13 7.44 -0.92 -0.03
CA LEU A 13 8.73 -0.36 0.37
C LEU A 13 8.54 0.53 1.61
N LYS A 14 9.05 0.07 2.74
CA LYS A 14 8.80 0.69 4.03
C LYS A 14 9.24 2.15 4.10
N THR A 15 8.30 3.05 4.40
CA THR A 15 8.55 4.50 4.54
C THR A 15 9.35 5.08 3.37
N PHE A 16 9.03 4.68 2.15
CA PHE A 16 9.85 4.74 0.95
C PHE A 16 10.65 6.05 0.80
N TYR A 17 9.98 7.22 0.72
CA TYR A 17 10.69 8.48 0.53
C TYR A 17 11.69 8.80 1.65
N ALA A 18 11.30 8.52 2.90
CA ALA A 18 12.17 8.75 4.04
C ALA A 18 13.35 7.76 4.05
N SER A 19 13.11 6.51 3.62
CA SER A 19 14.16 5.49 3.48
C SER A 19 15.17 5.89 2.40
N VAL A 20 14.73 6.35 1.24
CA VAL A 20 15.62 6.87 0.17
C VAL A 20 16.48 8.02 0.72
N GLU A 21 15.88 8.98 1.43
CA GLU A 21 16.61 10.11 1.99
C GLU A 21 17.64 9.70 3.05
N CYS A 22 17.36 8.65 3.84
CA CYS A 22 18.32 8.11 4.79
C CYS A 22 19.49 7.41 4.07
N VAL A 23 19.18 6.52 3.14
CA VAL A 23 20.20 5.74 2.40
C VAL A 23 21.16 6.66 1.66
N ASP A 24 20.68 7.68 0.97
CA ASP A 24 21.50 8.65 0.26
C ASP A 24 22.46 9.44 1.18
N ARG A 25 22.14 9.54 2.46
CA ARG A 25 22.96 10.17 3.49
C ARG A 25 23.87 9.19 4.24
N GLY A 26 23.82 7.91 3.90
CA GLY A 26 24.54 6.85 4.62
C GLY A 26 23.97 6.59 6.03
N LEU A 27 22.67 6.87 6.23
CA LEU A 27 21.96 6.70 7.49
C LEU A 27 21.05 5.48 7.45
N ASP A 28 20.82 4.85 8.60
CA ASP A 28 19.89 3.72 8.72
C ASP A 28 18.42 4.23 8.76
N PRO A 29 17.56 3.84 7.80
CA PRO A 29 16.15 4.25 7.76
C PRO A 29 15.32 3.80 8.97
N LEU A 30 15.74 2.75 9.68
CA LEU A 30 15.00 2.20 10.81
C LEU A 30 15.26 2.92 12.13
N THR A 31 16.44 3.54 12.28
CA THR A 31 16.88 4.15 13.54
C THR A 31 17.03 5.66 13.47
N THR A 32 17.06 6.24 12.28
CA THR A 32 17.23 7.69 12.08
C THR A 32 15.91 8.42 12.17
N ASN A 33 15.85 9.52 12.93
CA ASN A 33 14.70 10.44 12.90
C ASN A 33 14.80 11.35 11.69
N LEU A 34 13.94 11.11 10.68
CA LEU A 34 13.90 11.93 9.47
C LEU A 34 12.46 12.10 8.98
N VAL A 35 12.14 13.29 8.50
CA VAL A 35 10.88 13.60 7.81
C VAL A 35 11.16 14.19 6.43
N VAL A 36 10.32 13.84 5.47
CA VAL A 36 10.35 14.40 4.11
C VAL A 36 9.31 15.50 4.02
N ALA A 37 9.74 16.75 4.07
CA ALA A 37 8.87 17.92 4.04
C ALA A 37 9.61 19.14 3.48
N ASP A 38 8.90 19.99 2.74
CA ASP A 38 9.42 21.26 2.23
C ASP A 38 9.19 22.38 3.27
N GLU A 39 10.19 22.63 4.10
CA GLU A 39 10.13 23.67 5.14
C GLU A 39 9.98 25.09 4.56
N SER A 40 10.40 25.33 3.32
CA SER A 40 10.25 26.65 2.68
C SER A 40 8.77 27.07 2.52
N ARG A 41 7.86 26.07 2.56
CA ARG A 41 6.40 26.27 2.52
C ARG A 41 5.78 26.57 3.90
N GLY A 42 6.61 26.67 4.94
CA GLY A 42 6.21 26.95 6.31
C GLY A 42 5.86 25.72 7.14
N ARG A 43 5.63 25.94 8.45
CA ARG A 43 5.37 24.86 9.42
C ARG A 43 4.04 24.10 9.20
N THR A 44 3.14 24.61 8.36
CA THR A 44 1.86 23.97 8.01
C THR A 44 2.00 22.94 6.90
N THR A 45 3.20 22.79 6.31
CA THR A 45 3.47 21.79 5.27
C THR A 45 3.26 20.37 5.80
N ILE A 46 2.75 19.50 4.92
CA ILE A 46 2.54 18.08 5.24
C ILE A 46 3.87 17.32 5.08
N CYS A 47 4.19 16.48 6.03
CA CYS A 47 5.26 15.50 5.92
C CYS A 47 4.81 14.41 4.94
N LEU A 48 5.43 14.34 3.76
CA LEU A 48 5.10 13.34 2.73
C LEU A 48 5.46 11.93 3.18
N ALA A 49 6.54 11.80 3.96
CA ALA A 49 6.94 10.55 4.60
C ALA A 49 7.70 10.86 5.89
N ILE A 50 7.69 9.90 6.80
CA ILE A 50 8.48 9.91 8.02
C ILE A 50 9.11 8.54 8.21
N THR A 51 10.28 8.48 8.85
CA THR A 51 10.96 7.21 9.15
C THR A 51 10.22 6.38 10.18
N GLN A 52 10.60 5.10 10.31
CA GLN A 52 10.04 4.24 11.35
C GLN A 52 10.36 4.76 12.75
N ALA A 53 11.58 5.25 12.99
CA ALA A 53 11.96 5.85 14.26
C ALA A 53 11.05 7.01 14.68
N MET A 54 10.62 7.86 13.74
CA MET A 54 9.63 8.92 14.01
C MET A 54 8.25 8.34 14.35
N LYS A 55 7.81 7.28 13.67
CA LYS A 55 6.54 6.58 14.00
C LYS A 55 6.59 5.97 15.39
N ASP A 56 7.71 5.38 15.79
CA ASP A 56 7.92 4.77 17.10
C ASP A 56 7.90 5.81 18.24
N LEU A 57 8.20 7.08 17.91
CA LEU A 57 8.00 8.23 18.81
C LEU A 57 6.54 8.74 18.85
N GLY A 58 5.60 8.05 18.20
CA GLY A 58 4.20 8.41 18.16
C GLY A 58 3.82 9.48 17.13
N ILE A 59 4.73 9.83 16.21
CA ILE A 59 4.43 10.79 15.14
C ILE A 59 3.63 10.09 14.05
N HIS A 60 2.52 10.70 13.65
CA HIS A 60 1.66 10.14 12.60
C HIS A 60 2.20 10.43 11.21
N ASN A 61 2.07 9.46 10.30
CA ASN A 61 2.35 9.69 8.89
C ASN A 61 1.44 10.78 8.32
N ARG A 62 1.96 11.61 7.41
CA ARG A 62 1.27 12.78 6.83
C ARG A 62 0.89 13.86 7.85
N CYS A 63 1.51 13.88 9.04
CA CYS A 63 1.39 14.99 9.97
C CYS A 63 1.92 16.30 9.33
N ARG A 64 1.56 17.42 9.93
CA ARG A 64 2.16 18.72 9.58
C ARG A 64 3.39 18.96 10.43
N LEU A 65 4.36 19.72 9.93
CA LEU A 65 5.61 19.99 10.66
C LEU A 65 5.36 20.60 12.06
N PHE A 66 4.31 21.39 12.24
CA PHE A 66 4.00 21.98 13.55
C PHE A 66 3.41 20.98 14.55
N GLU A 67 2.93 19.82 14.09
CA GLU A 67 2.39 18.76 14.95
C GLU A 67 3.49 17.88 15.55
N ILE A 68 4.72 17.99 15.05
CA ILE A 68 5.87 17.31 15.64
C ILE A 68 6.25 18.06 16.93
N PRO A 69 6.29 17.38 18.09
CA PRO A 69 6.60 18.02 19.38
C PRO A 69 7.97 18.72 19.37
N ASP A 70 8.03 19.90 19.96
CA ASP A 70 9.28 20.59 20.22
C ASP A 70 10.14 19.71 21.17
N GLY A 71 11.43 19.58 20.85
CA GLY A 71 12.37 18.73 21.61
C GLY A 71 12.69 17.38 20.99
N ILE A 72 12.00 16.97 19.92
CA ILE A 72 12.44 15.85 19.07
C ILE A 72 13.45 16.40 18.07
N ASP A 73 14.67 15.86 18.13
CA ASP A 73 15.69 16.15 17.11
C ASP A 73 15.50 15.24 15.90
N TYR A 74 15.37 15.82 14.70
CA TYR A 74 15.13 15.09 13.45
C TYR A 74 15.65 15.85 12.22
N ILE A 75 15.97 15.11 11.18
CA ILE A 75 16.40 15.64 9.88
C ILE A 75 15.17 15.99 9.06
N LYS A 76 15.17 17.18 8.44
CA LYS A 76 14.18 17.59 7.44
C LYS A 76 14.80 17.43 6.05
N ALA A 77 14.22 16.59 5.23
CA ALA A 77 14.61 16.38 3.84
C ALA A 77 13.60 17.03 2.90
N VAL A 78 14.09 17.83 1.97
CA VAL A 78 13.23 18.42 0.91
C VAL A 78 12.84 17.30 -0.05
N PRO A 79 11.54 17.20 -0.46
CA PRO A 79 11.08 16.17 -1.38
C PRO A 79 11.80 16.19 -2.73
N ARG A 80 12.28 15.05 -3.20
CA ARG A 80 12.96 14.86 -4.49
C ARG A 80 12.20 13.84 -5.34
N MET A 81 10.99 14.19 -5.78
CA MET A 81 10.05 13.26 -6.40
C MET A 81 10.64 12.53 -7.62
N GLN A 82 11.40 13.23 -8.47
CA GLN A 82 12.05 12.58 -9.62
C GLN A 82 13.01 11.49 -9.15
N HIS A 83 13.84 11.76 -8.14
CA HIS A 83 14.76 10.78 -7.59
C HIS A 83 14.04 9.57 -6.98
N TYR A 84 12.92 9.79 -6.30
CA TYR A 84 12.11 8.67 -5.78
C TYR A 84 11.56 7.80 -6.90
N MET A 85 11.13 8.39 -8.02
CA MET A 85 10.71 7.62 -9.19
C MET A 85 11.85 6.82 -9.80
N GLU A 86 13.06 7.38 -9.84
CA GLU A 86 14.28 6.69 -10.33
C GLU A 86 14.63 5.48 -9.45
N VAL A 87 14.60 5.65 -8.12
CA VAL A 87 14.84 4.55 -7.17
C VAL A 87 13.74 3.48 -7.25
N SER A 88 12.47 3.90 -7.36
CA SER A 88 11.35 2.98 -7.57
C SER A 88 11.52 2.15 -8.86
N ALA A 89 11.91 2.80 -9.96
CA ALA A 89 12.18 2.11 -11.22
C ALA A 89 13.37 1.15 -11.12
N GLN A 90 14.41 1.50 -10.36
CA GLN A 90 15.53 0.61 -10.08
C GLN A 90 15.07 -0.64 -9.33
N ILE A 91 14.23 -0.49 -8.29
CA ILE A 91 13.69 -1.61 -7.52
C ILE A 91 12.77 -2.48 -8.40
N TYR A 92 11.93 -1.86 -9.22
CA TYR A 92 11.15 -2.60 -10.21
C TYR A 92 12.05 -3.42 -11.15
N GLY A 93 13.18 -2.85 -11.59
CA GLY A 93 14.20 -3.56 -12.37
C GLY A 93 14.75 -4.79 -11.64
N ILE A 94 14.92 -4.72 -10.31
CA ILE A 94 15.34 -5.89 -9.52
C ILE A 94 14.29 -7.00 -9.60
N TYR A 95 13.00 -6.68 -9.46
CA TYR A 95 11.94 -7.69 -9.58
C TYR A 95 11.94 -8.36 -10.95
N LEU A 96 12.18 -7.60 -12.02
CA LEU A 96 12.21 -8.13 -13.39
C LEU A 96 13.40 -9.05 -13.71
N GLU A 97 14.39 -9.14 -12.84
CA GLU A 97 15.45 -10.15 -12.95
C GLU A 97 14.94 -11.56 -12.55
N TYR A 98 13.83 -11.63 -11.80
CA TYR A 98 13.25 -12.87 -11.25
C TYR A 98 11.91 -13.23 -11.88
N VAL A 99 11.13 -12.26 -12.31
CA VAL A 99 9.77 -12.45 -12.83
C VAL A 99 9.56 -11.70 -14.14
N SER A 100 8.62 -12.17 -14.93
CA SER A 100 8.22 -11.49 -16.18
C SER A 100 7.41 -10.22 -15.91
N PRO A 101 7.55 -9.15 -16.70
CA PRO A 101 6.74 -7.94 -16.56
C PRO A 101 5.23 -8.19 -16.73
N GLN A 102 4.81 -9.29 -17.38
CA GLN A 102 3.41 -9.67 -17.50
C GLN A 102 2.80 -10.11 -16.16
N ASP A 103 3.62 -10.56 -15.22
CA ASP A 103 3.18 -11.06 -13.92
C ASP A 103 3.35 -10.01 -12.81
N VAL A 104 3.71 -8.77 -13.18
CA VAL A 104 3.87 -7.65 -12.23
C VAL A 104 2.87 -6.54 -12.53
N HIS A 105 2.18 -6.07 -11.48
CA HIS A 105 1.37 -4.87 -11.49
C HIS A 105 1.94 -3.84 -10.52
N VAL A 106 2.48 -2.72 -11.07
CA VAL A 106 2.93 -1.58 -10.27
C VAL A 106 1.70 -0.80 -9.81
N TYR A 107 1.37 -0.95 -8.52
CA TYR A 107 0.20 -0.32 -7.91
C TYR A 107 0.45 1.14 -7.53
N SER A 108 1.64 1.42 -6.99
CA SER A 108 2.09 2.78 -6.64
C SER A 108 3.60 2.90 -6.79
N ILE A 109 4.16 4.05 -6.40
CA ILE A 109 5.62 4.29 -6.45
C ILE A 109 6.41 3.38 -5.50
N ASP A 110 5.77 2.85 -4.46
CA ASP A 110 6.38 2.04 -3.41
C ASP A 110 5.73 0.66 -3.24
N GLU A 111 4.72 0.34 -4.07
CA GLU A 111 3.96 -0.89 -3.92
C GLU A 111 3.70 -1.58 -5.27
N CYS A 112 3.90 -2.89 -5.31
CA CYS A 112 3.56 -3.71 -6.46
C CYS A 112 2.98 -5.08 -6.07
N PHE A 113 2.20 -5.65 -6.99
CA PHE A 113 1.73 -7.02 -6.93
C PHE A 113 2.49 -7.88 -7.95
N ILE A 114 2.76 -9.12 -7.59
CA ILE A 114 3.42 -10.09 -8.46
C ILE A 114 2.65 -11.40 -8.37
N ASP A 115 2.27 -11.98 -9.50
CA ASP A 115 1.84 -13.37 -9.58
C ASP A 115 3.07 -14.25 -9.55
N VAL A 116 3.27 -14.95 -8.44
CA VAL A 116 4.45 -15.79 -8.26
C VAL A 116 4.21 -17.25 -8.63
N THR A 117 2.98 -17.60 -9.00
CA THR A 117 2.58 -18.98 -9.30
C THR A 117 3.54 -19.70 -10.26
N PRO A 118 3.91 -19.12 -11.44
CA PRO A 118 4.76 -19.82 -12.40
C PRO A 118 6.23 -19.92 -11.97
N TYR A 119 6.61 -19.23 -10.89
CA TYR A 119 8.01 -19.12 -10.48
C TYR A 119 8.36 -20.02 -9.30
N LEU A 120 7.39 -20.50 -8.52
CA LEU A 120 7.65 -21.31 -7.32
C LEU A 120 8.38 -22.61 -7.67
N ASP A 121 7.89 -23.33 -8.68
CA ASP A 121 8.55 -24.55 -9.17
C ASP A 121 9.90 -24.24 -9.84
N LEU A 122 9.99 -23.15 -10.60
CA LEU A 122 11.21 -22.73 -11.31
C LEU A 122 12.37 -22.47 -10.33
N TYR A 123 12.08 -21.80 -9.20
CA TYR A 123 13.07 -21.47 -8.19
C TYR A 123 13.15 -22.53 -7.05
N HIS A 124 12.38 -23.62 -7.15
CA HIS A 124 12.34 -24.69 -6.15
C HIS A 124 12.07 -24.16 -4.73
N THR A 125 11.12 -23.24 -4.59
CA THR A 125 10.77 -22.59 -3.32
C THR A 125 9.26 -22.49 -3.15
N ASP A 126 8.82 -22.19 -1.94
CA ASP A 126 7.44 -21.76 -1.68
C ASP A 126 7.28 -20.23 -1.79
N ALA A 127 6.06 -19.76 -1.62
CA ALA A 127 5.75 -18.32 -1.74
C ALA A 127 6.46 -17.47 -0.68
N GLU A 128 6.63 -17.98 0.54
CA GLU A 128 7.34 -17.28 1.61
C GLU A 128 8.84 -17.19 1.30
N GLY A 129 9.46 -18.26 0.85
CA GLY A 129 10.86 -18.27 0.43
C GLY A 129 11.12 -17.35 -0.75
N PHE A 130 10.21 -17.34 -1.73
CA PHE A 130 10.30 -16.40 -2.87
C PHE A 130 10.16 -14.95 -2.44
N ALA A 131 9.21 -14.64 -1.55
CA ALA A 131 9.03 -13.30 -0.98
C ALA A 131 10.26 -12.85 -0.17
N CYS A 132 10.85 -13.73 0.64
CA CYS A 132 12.10 -13.48 1.34
C CYS A 132 13.22 -13.14 0.37
N MET A 133 13.38 -13.93 -0.71
CA MET A 133 14.43 -13.71 -1.71
C MET A 133 14.30 -12.32 -2.34
N LEU A 134 13.13 -11.93 -2.83
CA LEU A 134 12.94 -10.61 -3.44
C LEU A 134 13.15 -9.46 -2.44
N ARG A 135 12.61 -9.58 -1.23
CA ARG A 135 12.80 -8.59 -0.16
C ARG A 135 14.28 -8.39 0.18
N ASP A 136 15.01 -9.48 0.33
CA ASP A 136 16.42 -9.45 0.74
C ASP A 136 17.32 -8.91 -0.38
N GLU A 137 17.00 -9.20 -1.66
CA GLU A 137 17.65 -8.58 -2.82
C GLU A 137 17.44 -7.06 -2.87
N VAL A 138 16.21 -6.60 -2.64
CA VAL A 138 15.93 -5.16 -2.57
C VAL A 138 16.75 -4.52 -1.46
N LEU A 139 16.74 -5.12 -0.25
CA LEU A 139 17.51 -4.61 0.88
C LEU A 139 19.03 -4.58 0.59
N ALA A 140 19.56 -5.67 0.05
CA ALA A 140 21.01 -5.79 -0.23
C ALA A 140 21.50 -4.77 -1.26
N ARG A 141 20.69 -4.51 -2.29
CA ARG A 141 21.06 -3.63 -3.40
C ARG A 141 20.72 -2.17 -3.19
N THR A 142 19.74 -1.85 -2.35
CA THR A 142 19.24 -0.49 -2.20
C THR A 142 19.26 0.03 -0.76
N GLY A 143 19.48 -0.83 0.23
CA GLY A 143 19.38 -0.46 1.65
C GLY A 143 17.93 -0.18 2.12
N ILE A 144 16.93 -0.40 1.27
CA ILE A 144 15.52 -0.13 1.57
C ILE A 144 14.85 -1.43 1.99
N THR A 145 14.17 -1.41 3.13
CA THR A 145 13.40 -2.57 3.62
C THR A 145 12.02 -2.61 2.99
N ALA A 146 11.50 -3.83 2.79
CA ALA A 146 10.14 -4.04 2.32
C ALA A 146 9.34 -4.92 3.29
N THR A 147 8.02 -4.84 3.17
CA THR A 147 7.03 -5.70 3.82
C THR A 147 6.29 -6.45 2.72
N VAL A 148 5.92 -7.71 2.94
CA VAL A 148 5.27 -8.53 1.93
C VAL A 148 4.00 -9.16 2.48
N GLY A 149 2.93 -9.12 1.69
CA GLY A 149 1.72 -9.90 1.92
C GLY A 149 1.59 -10.98 0.86
N ILE A 150 1.18 -12.18 1.24
CA ILE A 150 0.98 -13.35 0.38
C ILE A 150 -0.46 -13.81 0.48
N GLY A 151 -1.10 -14.09 -0.65
CA GLY A 151 -2.48 -14.57 -0.69
C GLY A 151 -2.86 -15.23 -2.01
N PRO A 152 -3.98 -15.94 -2.06
CA PRO A 152 -4.47 -16.64 -3.25
C PRO A 152 -5.07 -15.68 -4.31
N ASN A 153 -5.23 -14.42 -3.98
CA ASN A 153 -5.70 -13.36 -4.89
C ASN A 153 -5.13 -12.01 -4.46
N LEU A 154 -5.32 -10.98 -5.30
CA LEU A 154 -4.77 -9.64 -5.07
C LEU A 154 -5.29 -9.01 -3.77
N PHE A 155 -6.58 -9.21 -3.44
CA PHE A 155 -7.18 -8.67 -2.22
C PHE A 155 -6.56 -9.29 -0.97
N GLN A 156 -6.50 -10.62 -0.89
CA GLN A 156 -5.93 -11.29 0.28
C GLN A 156 -4.43 -11.00 0.42
N ALA A 157 -3.66 -10.91 -0.68
CA ALA A 157 -2.26 -10.50 -0.64
C ALA A 157 -2.10 -9.08 -0.07
N LYS A 158 -2.98 -8.14 -0.48
CA LYS A 158 -2.97 -6.76 0.05
C LYS A 158 -3.35 -6.70 1.52
N VAL A 159 -4.37 -7.44 1.93
CA VAL A 159 -4.80 -7.49 3.34
C VAL A 159 -3.74 -8.16 4.21
N ALA A 160 -3.08 -9.22 3.72
CA ALA A 160 -1.95 -9.84 4.39
C ALA A 160 -0.80 -8.84 4.62
N LEU A 161 -0.50 -8.00 3.63
CA LEU A 161 0.48 -6.92 3.75
C LEU A 161 0.08 -5.89 4.82
N ASP A 162 -1.16 -5.39 4.74
CA ASP A 162 -1.60 -4.25 5.55
C ASP A 162 -1.90 -4.61 7.00
N ILE A 163 -2.29 -5.85 7.27
CA ILE A 163 -2.69 -6.31 8.60
C ILE A 163 -1.71 -7.36 9.14
N THR A 164 -1.64 -8.54 8.51
CA THR A 164 -0.91 -9.69 9.06
C THR A 164 0.60 -9.43 9.16
N ALA A 165 1.21 -8.88 8.10
CA ALA A 165 2.65 -8.65 8.05
C ALA A 165 3.16 -7.64 9.10
N LYS A 166 2.31 -6.76 9.61
CA LYS A 166 2.66 -5.79 10.66
C LYS A 166 2.87 -6.44 12.02
N HIS A 167 2.28 -7.61 12.24
CA HIS A 167 2.28 -8.32 13.52
C HIS A 167 3.29 -9.48 13.59
N VAL A 168 4.02 -9.73 12.50
CA VAL A 168 5.03 -10.79 12.44
C VAL A 168 6.45 -10.21 12.32
N PRO A 169 7.44 -10.78 13.03
CA PRO A 169 8.83 -10.30 12.98
C PRO A 169 9.46 -10.39 11.59
N SER A 170 9.07 -11.40 10.80
CA SER A 170 9.52 -11.58 9.41
C SER A 170 9.07 -10.46 8.48
N ARG A 171 8.00 -9.72 8.85
CA ARG A 171 7.30 -8.76 7.99
C ARG A 171 6.78 -9.37 6.69
N ILE A 172 6.48 -10.67 6.73
CA ILE A 172 5.80 -11.39 5.67
C ILE A 172 4.50 -11.92 6.27
N GLY A 173 3.37 -11.40 5.79
CA GLY A 173 2.04 -11.87 6.16
C GLY A 173 1.55 -12.88 5.13
N ILE A 174 0.91 -13.95 5.59
CA ILE A 174 0.35 -14.97 4.71
C ILE A 174 -1.10 -15.16 5.07
N LEU A 175 -1.97 -15.15 4.06
CA LEU A 175 -3.38 -15.48 4.19
C LEU A 175 -3.76 -16.58 3.19
N ASP A 176 -4.58 -17.47 3.66
CA ASP A 176 -5.41 -18.38 2.89
C ASP A 176 -6.88 -18.20 3.30
N ASP A 177 -7.80 -18.94 2.69
CA ASP A 177 -9.23 -18.81 2.97
C ASP A 177 -9.59 -19.15 4.42
N GLU A 178 -8.84 -20.02 5.08
CA GLU A 178 -9.09 -20.40 6.48
C GLU A 178 -8.61 -19.31 7.43
N THR A 179 -7.37 -18.86 7.29
CA THR A 179 -6.77 -17.79 8.10
C THR A 179 -7.46 -16.46 7.85
N PHE A 180 -7.89 -16.18 6.61
CA PHE A 180 -8.70 -15.00 6.28
C PHE A 180 -9.98 -14.97 7.11
N ARG A 181 -10.76 -16.06 7.14
CA ARG A 181 -11.99 -16.14 7.94
C ARG A 181 -11.73 -16.03 9.43
N LYS A 182 -10.64 -16.63 9.91
CA LYS A 182 -10.32 -16.67 11.33
C LYS A 182 -9.81 -15.33 11.85
N GLU A 183 -8.96 -14.64 11.07
CA GLU A 183 -8.22 -13.49 11.54
C GLU A 183 -8.74 -12.16 10.98
N ILE A 184 -9.17 -12.16 9.70
CA ILE A 184 -9.57 -10.93 9.01
C ILE A 184 -11.08 -10.65 9.14
N TRP A 185 -11.92 -11.68 9.13
CA TRP A 185 -13.36 -11.48 9.35
C TRP A 185 -13.70 -10.67 10.59
N PRO A 186 -13.17 -11.00 11.80
CA PRO A 186 -13.42 -10.25 13.02
C PRO A 186 -12.53 -9.02 13.20
N HIS A 187 -11.63 -8.72 12.26
CA HIS A 187 -10.67 -7.62 12.40
C HIS A 187 -11.36 -6.27 12.51
N ARG A 188 -10.87 -5.44 13.43
CA ARG A 188 -11.34 -4.08 13.66
C ARG A 188 -10.15 -3.13 13.90
N PRO A 189 -10.24 -1.89 13.43
CA PRO A 189 -11.40 -1.26 12.75
C PRO A 189 -11.51 -1.75 11.29
N ILE A 190 -12.73 -1.77 10.76
CA ILE A 190 -12.99 -2.21 9.37
C ILE A 190 -12.28 -1.33 8.33
N THR A 191 -11.90 -0.11 8.69
CA THR A 191 -11.14 0.82 7.84
C THR A 191 -9.69 0.40 7.60
N ASP A 192 -9.18 -0.62 8.28
CA ASP A 192 -7.88 -1.22 7.97
C ASP A 192 -7.94 -2.13 6.75
N ILE A 193 -9.16 -2.55 6.37
CA ILE A 193 -9.38 -3.38 5.18
C ILE A 193 -9.27 -2.52 3.92
N TRP A 194 -8.44 -2.96 3.00
CA TRP A 194 -8.26 -2.30 1.72
C TRP A 194 -9.59 -2.07 0.99
N GLY A 195 -9.81 -0.85 0.49
CA GLY A 195 -11.04 -0.45 -0.18
C GLY A 195 -12.13 0.09 0.75
N ILE A 196 -12.00 -0.06 2.09
CA ILE A 196 -12.99 0.42 3.05
C ILE A 196 -12.51 1.70 3.73
N GLY A 197 -12.89 2.84 3.18
CA GLY A 197 -12.61 4.15 3.80
C GLY A 197 -13.65 4.55 4.85
N PRO A 198 -13.40 5.68 5.57
CA PRO A 198 -14.31 6.16 6.62
C PRO A 198 -15.76 6.39 6.14
N GLY A 199 -15.95 6.76 4.86
CA GLY A 199 -17.28 6.97 4.28
C GLY A 199 -18.08 5.67 4.15
N VAL A 200 -17.44 4.55 3.76
CA VAL A 200 -18.08 3.23 3.71
C VAL A 200 -18.33 2.73 5.12
N ALA A 201 -17.34 2.82 6.01
CA ALA A 201 -17.46 2.41 7.40
C ALA A 201 -18.64 3.12 8.10
N ALA A 202 -18.80 4.43 7.93
CA ALA A 202 -19.92 5.19 8.51
C ALA A 202 -21.32 4.77 7.97
N ARG A 203 -21.39 4.26 6.74
CA ARG A 203 -22.64 3.69 6.19
C ARG A 203 -22.94 2.35 6.80
N LEU A 204 -21.94 1.47 6.94
CA LEU A 204 -22.07 0.16 7.56
C LEU A 204 -22.45 0.25 9.05
N GLU A 205 -21.92 1.25 9.76
CA GLU A 205 -22.22 1.51 11.18
C GLU A 205 -23.71 1.75 11.44
N LYS A 206 -24.47 2.32 10.48
CA LYS A 206 -25.93 2.50 10.60
C LYS A 206 -26.65 1.17 10.81
N TYR A 207 -26.06 0.07 10.37
CA TYR A 207 -26.59 -1.29 10.46
C TYR A 207 -25.88 -2.13 11.55
N GLY A 208 -25.04 -1.48 12.38
CA GLY A 208 -24.31 -2.16 13.43
C GLY A 208 -23.15 -3.04 12.93
N VAL A 209 -22.65 -2.78 11.72
CA VAL A 209 -21.58 -3.56 11.09
C VAL A 209 -20.25 -2.84 11.24
N TYR A 210 -19.25 -3.54 11.80
CA TYR A 210 -17.95 -2.99 12.17
C TYR A 210 -16.76 -3.85 11.67
N ASP A 211 -17.04 -4.98 11.01
CA ASP A 211 -16.06 -5.94 10.50
C ASP A 211 -16.60 -6.67 9.25
N LEU A 212 -15.76 -7.46 8.58
CA LEU A 212 -16.15 -8.18 7.37
C LEU A 212 -17.16 -9.29 7.65
N MET A 213 -17.13 -9.90 8.83
CA MET A 213 -18.13 -10.89 9.22
C MET A 213 -19.53 -10.29 9.24
N GLY A 214 -19.66 -9.06 9.76
CA GLY A 214 -20.90 -8.31 9.72
C GLY A 214 -21.34 -7.98 8.30
N VAL A 215 -20.41 -7.58 7.41
CA VAL A 215 -20.71 -7.34 5.99
C VAL A 215 -21.24 -8.61 5.33
N ALA A 216 -20.58 -9.76 5.53
CA ALA A 216 -20.97 -11.05 4.94
C ALA A 216 -22.35 -11.54 5.44
N ALA A 217 -22.83 -11.03 6.58
CA ALA A 217 -24.14 -11.36 7.15
C ALA A 217 -25.28 -10.43 6.71
N LEU A 218 -24.96 -9.28 6.06
CA LEU A 218 -25.99 -8.35 5.58
C LEU A 218 -26.67 -8.89 4.30
N ASP A 219 -27.90 -8.41 4.08
CA ASP A 219 -28.60 -8.61 2.80
C ASP A 219 -27.88 -7.84 1.69
N GLU A 220 -27.53 -8.52 0.60
CA GLU A 220 -26.81 -7.91 -0.53
C GLU A 220 -27.60 -6.73 -1.14
N ASN A 221 -28.94 -6.80 -1.23
CA ASN A 221 -29.74 -5.71 -1.76
C ASN A 221 -29.58 -4.43 -0.94
N LEU A 222 -29.47 -4.56 0.37
CA LEU A 222 -29.23 -3.42 1.27
C LEU A 222 -27.85 -2.78 0.98
N LEU A 223 -26.83 -3.58 0.71
CA LEU A 223 -25.51 -3.08 0.33
C LEU A 223 -25.53 -2.38 -1.01
N TYR A 224 -26.27 -2.91 -2.00
CA TYR A 224 -26.46 -2.25 -3.30
C TYR A 224 -27.24 -0.93 -3.18
N ASP A 225 -28.26 -0.86 -2.32
CA ASP A 225 -29.01 0.36 -2.06
C ASP A 225 -28.13 1.46 -1.43
N GLU A 226 -27.21 1.10 -0.53
CA GLU A 226 -26.33 2.05 0.17
C GLU A 226 -25.10 2.46 -0.65
N LEU A 227 -24.54 1.58 -1.45
CA LEU A 227 -23.22 1.75 -2.08
C LEU A 227 -23.27 1.71 -3.61
N GLY A 228 -24.42 1.36 -4.21
CA GLY A 228 -24.54 1.17 -5.65
C GLY A 228 -23.64 0.02 -6.14
N VAL A 229 -23.08 0.15 -7.33
CA VAL A 229 -22.21 -0.86 -7.96
C VAL A 229 -20.95 -1.18 -7.14
N ASN A 230 -20.54 -0.28 -6.25
CA ASN A 230 -19.38 -0.53 -5.38
C ASN A 230 -19.67 -1.58 -4.30
N ALA A 231 -20.95 -1.96 -4.09
CA ALA A 231 -21.32 -3.03 -3.19
C ALA A 231 -20.74 -4.38 -3.62
N GLU A 232 -20.62 -4.61 -4.94
CA GLU A 232 -20.08 -5.85 -5.50
C GLU A 232 -18.68 -6.16 -4.97
N TYR A 233 -17.78 -5.15 -5.04
CA TYR A 233 -16.43 -5.30 -4.48
C TYR A 233 -16.45 -5.58 -2.98
N LEU A 234 -17.29 -4.87 -2.23
CA LEU A 234 -17.39 -5.06 -0.78
C LEU A 234 -17.89 -6.46 -0.42
N ILE A 235 -18.88 -6.95 -1.15
CA ILE A 235 -19.46 -8.29 -0.96
C ILE A 235 -18.39 -9.35 -1.26
N ASP A 236 -17.74 -9.28 -2.42
CA ASP A 236 -16.71 -10.25 -2.79
C ASP A 236 -15.55 -10.24 -1.80
N HIS A 237 -15.07 -9.06 -1.44
CA HIS A 237 -13.99 -8.91 -0.46
C HIS A 237 -14.39 -9.41 0.94
N ALA A 238 -15.66 -9.26 1.34
CA ALA A 238 -16.14 -9.83 2.61
C ALA A 238 -16.03 -11.36 2.64
N PHE A 239 -16.10 -12.02 1.49
CA PHE A 239 -15.86 -13.45 1.35
C PHE A 239 -14.43 -13.84 0.97
N GLY A 240 -13.51 -12.89 0.96
CA GLY A 240 -12.10 -13.09 0.58
C GLY A 240 -11.90 -13.35 -0.92
N ARG A 241 -12.88 -12.99 -1.75
CA ARG A 241 -12.83 -13.18 -3.20
C ARG A 241 -12.34 -11.93 -3.91
N GLU A 242 -11.52 -12.11 -4.92
CA GLU A 242 -11.11 -11.09 -5.88
C GLU A 242 -10.91 -11.78 -7.24
N PRO A 243 -11.84 -11.60 -8.15
CA PRO A 243 -11.76 -12.25 -9.46
C PRO A 243 -10.75 -11.59 -10.40
N THR A 244 -10.36 -10.34 -10.12
CA THR A 244 -9.44 -9.59 -10.98
C THR A 244 -8.04 -10.16 -10.91
N THR A 245 -7.46 -10.46 -12.07
CA THR A 245 -6.07 -10.90 -12.21
C THR A 245 -5.16 -9.77 -12.70
N ILE A 246 -3.84 -9.94 -12.60
CA ILE A 246 -2.88 -8.99 -13.20
C ILE A 246 -3.09 -8.90 -14.72
N ALA A 247 -3.41 -10.01 -15.38
CA ALA A 247 -3.71 -10.02 -16.80
C ALA A 247 -4.93 -9.16 -17.16
N ASP A 248 -6.00 -9.22 -16.34
CA ASP A 248 -7.19 -8.39 -16.52
C ASP A 248 -6.85 -6.89 -16.38
N ILE A 249 -6.05 -6.55 -15.36
CA ILE A 249 -5.59 -5.17 -15.15
C ILE A 249 -4.80 -4.66 -16.36
N GLN A 250 -3.89 -5.46 -16.89
CA GLN A 250 -3.08 -5.09 -18.05
C GLN A 250 -3.90 -5.00 -19.35
N ALA A 251 -4.91 -5.84 -19.49
CA ALA A 251 -5.83 -5.81 -20.63
C ALA A 251 -6.83 -4.64 -20.58
N TYR A 252 -7.09 -4.09 -19.40
CA TYR A 252 -8.06 -3.01 -19.21
C TYR A 252 -7.67 -1.75 -19.99
N ARG A 253 -8.64 -1.18 -20.70
CA ARG A 253 -8.50 0.08 -21.43
C ARG A 253 -9.52 1.07 -20.90
N PRO A 254 -9.07 2.10 -20.14
CA PRO A 254 -9.99 3.10 -19.59
C PRO A 254 -10.76 3.81 -20.70
N GLN A 255 -12.07 3.93 -20.52
CA GLN A 255 -12.93 4.75 -21.39
C GLN A 255 -13.14 6.15 -20.77
N ALA A 256 -12.05 6.76 -20.33
CA ALA A 256 -12.10 8.09 -19.73
C ALA A 256 -12.47 9.14 -20.79
N THR A 257 -13.51 9.93 -20.51
CA THR A 257 -13.96 11.04 -21.35
C THR A 257 -13.42 12.39 -20.89
N SER A 258 -12.73 12.43 -19.75
CA SER A 258 -12.16 13.65 -19.19
C SER A 258 -10.82 13.36 -18.48
N THR A 259 -9.93 14.34 -18.51
CA THR A 259 -8.67 14.33 -17.74
C THR A 259 -8.65 15.59 -16.89
N THR A 260 -8.35 15.44 -15.60
CA THR A 260 -8.21 16.56 -14.68
C THR A 260 -6.80 16.59 -14.13
N THR A 261 -6.19 17.77 -14.14
CA THR A 261 -4.92 18.03 -13.45
C THR A 261 -5.12 19.13 -12.41
N GLY A 262 -4.41 19.03 -11.30
CA GLY A 262 -4.51 20.02 -10.23
C GLY A 262 -3.12 20.33 -9.65
N GLN A 263 -2.92 21.57 -9.26
CA GLN A 263 -1.72 22.02 -8.58
C GLN A 263 -2.09 22.80 -7.30
N VAL A 264 -1.40 22.49 -6.21
CA VAL A 264 -1.49 23.29 -4.99
C VAL A 264 -0.64 24.55 -5.17
N LEU A 265 -1.29 25.70 -5.15
CA LEU A 265 -0.61 26.99 -5.31
C LEU A 265 0.14 27.36 -4.00
N SER A 266 1.31 27.96 -4.13
CA SER A 266 2.10 28.45 -2.99
C SER A 266 1.46 29.64 -2.25
N LYS A 267 0.58 30.37 -2.95
CA LYS A 267 -0.21 31.51 -2.42
C LYS A 267 -1.53 31.59 -3.17
N GLY A 268 -2.51 32.32 -2.62
CA GLY A 268 -3.73 32.66 -3.33
C GLY A 268 -3.41 33.52 -4.57
N TYR A 269 -4.04 33.18 -5.70
CA TYR A 269 -3.98 34.00 -6.93
C TYR A 269 -5.22 34.85 -7.04
N ALA A 270 -5.06 36.13 -7.47
CA ALA A 270 -6.15 36.92 -7.93
C ALA A 270 -6.65 36.42 -9.30
N TYR A 271 -7.89 36.77 -9.66
CA TYR A 271 -8.51 36.30 -10.91
C TYR A 271 -7.62 36.49 -12.14
N GLU A 272 -7.02 37.66 -12.27
CA GLU A 272 -6.12 38.02 -13.39
C GLU A 272 -4.86 37.15 -13.44
N GLN A 273 -4.34 36.69 -12.28
CA GLN A 273 -3.16 35.85 -12.17
C GLN A 273 -3.45 34.35 -12.47
N ALA A 274 -4.71 33.98 -12.43
CA ALA A 274 -5.12 32.61 -12.76
C ALA A 274 -5.26 32.35 -14.27
N TYR A 275 -5.25 33.39 -15.06
CA TYR A 275 -5.44 33.36 -16.54
C TYR A 275 -4.14 33.51 -17.34
N THR A 276 -3.01 33.67 -16.70
CA THR A 276 -1.69 33.73 -17.33
C THR A 276 -0.92 32.43 -17.06
#